data_0409ff71050e50d547b56df9800b88c9
#
_entry.id   0409ff71050e50d547b56df9800b88c9
#
_cell.length_a   1.000
_cell.length_b   1.000
_cell.length_c   1.000
_cell.angle_alpha   90.00
_cell.angle_beta   90.00
_cell.angle_gamma   90.00
#
_symmetry.space_group_name_H-M   'P 1'
#
loop_
_entity.id
_entity.type
_entity.pdbx_description
1 polymer ?
#
loop_
_entity_poly.entity_id
_entity_poly.type
_entity_poly.pdbx_seq_one_letter_code
_entity_poly.pdbx_strand_id
1 'polypeptide(L)'
;MPLDLDACIEKLMNKQLLVGTLIKEICEKTKELLMMESNVVHISAPVTVVGDIHGQFYDLLEIFRIGGDVPNTNYLFLGDYVDRGLFSVETISLLTCLKLRYPHRVHLVRGNHESRAVTQTYGFYAECTRKYPDSNVWQYFTDMFDFLTLSVVVDNDIFCVHGGLSPSIHYIDQIKILDRFREIPHEGAMADLVWSDPDPDKEEFAISPRGAGYTFGASVVRHFLQCNRMSHILRAHQLCMEGYNVLYDDLLSTVWSAPNYCYRCGNLASILEVGPNGSRHFNTFEAALENEHDGPLQAAHTHSETVEYFL
;
A
#
# COMPACT_ATOMS: atom_id res chain seq x y z
N MET A 1 29.66 10.57 0.57
CA MET A 1 29.88 9.11 0.66
C MET A 1 28.84 8.47 -0.22
N PRO A 2 29.12 7.36 -0.89
CA PRO A 2 28.08 6.67 -1.64
C PRO A 2 26.94 6.25 -0.69
N LEU A 3 25.69 6.22 -1.21
CA LEU A 3 24.51 5.79 -0.47
C LEU A 3 24.67 4.33 -0.02
N ASP A 4 24.68 4.10 1.29
CA ASP A 4 24.73 2.76 1.90
C ASP A 4 23.32 2.36 2.34
N LEU A 5 22.62 1.62 1.46
CA LEU A 5 21.25 1.20 1.71
C LEU A 5 21.15 0.13 2.81
N ASP A 6 22.16 -0.73 2.95
CA ASP A 6 22.16 -1.76 3.99
C ASP A 6 22.24 -1.12 5.38
N ALA A 7 23.11 -0.11 5.56
CA ALA A 7 23.16 0.67 6.80
C ALA A 7 21.88 1.49 7.05
N CYS A 8 21.22 1.98 5.99
CA CYS A 8 19.92 2.67 6.12
C CYS A 8 18.82 1.72 6.59
N ILE A 9 18.74 0.54 6.00
CA ILE A 9 17.75 -0.50 6.36
C ILE A 9 17.98 -0.93 7.81
N GLU A 10 19.21 -1.20 8.23
CA GLU A 10 19.54 -1.58 9.61
C GLU A 10 19.07 -0.53 10.62
N LYS A 11 19.33 0.77 10.35
CA LYS A 11 18.85 1.87 11.20
C LYS A 11 17.32 1.90 11.28
N LEU A 12 16.65 1.80 10.14
CA LEU A 12 15.18 1.85 10.07
C LEU A 12 14.54 0.63 10.76
N MET A 13 15.09 -0.57 10.62
CA MET A 13 14.64 -1.76 11.34
C MET A 13 14.72 -1.57 12.87
N ASN A 14 15.66 -0.76 13.35
CA ASN A 14 15.77 -0.35 14.75
C ASN A 14 15.00 0.96 15.07
N LYS A 15 14.05 1.36 14.22
CA LYS A 15 13.20 2.55 14.38
C LYS A 15 14.00 3.85 14.51
N GLN A 16 15.20 3.91 13.91
CA GLN A 16 16.02 5.09 13.88
C GLN A 16 15.77 5.89 12.60
N LEU A 17 15.41 7.16 12.75
CA LEU A 17 15.17 8.05 11.62
C LEU A 17 16.43 8.32 10.82
N LEU A 18 16.29 8.37 9.51
CA LEU A 18 17.33 8.86 8.61
C LEU A 18 17.33 10.39 8.58
N VAL A 19 18.48 11.01 8.32
CA VAL A 19 18.53 12.48 8.14
C VAL A 19 17.82 12.89 6.84
N GLY A 20 17.18 14.07 6.83
CA GLY A 20 16.35 14.53 5.71
C GLY A 20 17.08 14.59 4.36
N THR A 21 18.39 14.90 4.35
CA THR A 21 19.20 14.89 3.12
C THR A 21 19.37 13.50 2.53
N LEU A 22 19.45 12.47 3.39
CA LEU A 22 19.54 11.08 2.96
C LEU A 22 18.20 10.56 2.44
N ILE A 23 17.08 10.94 3.10
CA ILE A 23 15.74 10.67 2.59
C ILE A 23 15.55 11.26 1.20
N LYS A 24 15.98 12.51 0.99
CA LYS A 24 15.95 13.16 -0.33
C LYS A 24 16.69 12.32 -1.37
N GLU A 25 17.93 11.91 -1.10
CA GLU A 25 18.73 11.12 -2.03
C GLU A 25 18.05 9.77 -2.34
N ILE A 26 17.50 9.09 -1.32
CA ILE A 26 16.76 7.82 -1.48
C ILE A 26 15.53 8.02 -2.35
N CYS A 27 14.71 9.05 -2.09
CA CYS A 27 13.52 9.35 -2.89
C CYS A 27 13.87 9.64 -4.36
N GLU A 28 14.90 10.45 -4.62
CA GLU A 28 15.34 10.77 -5.99
C GLU A 28 15.78 9.51 -6.75
N LYS A 29 16.63 8.67 -6.13
CA LYS A 29 17.06 7.41 -6.74
C LYS A 29 15.90 6.42 -6.95
N THR A 30 14.93 6.41 -6.04
CA THR A 30 13.73 5.58 -6.19
C THR A 30 12.86 6.08 -7.34
N LYS A 31 12.70 7.39 -7.52
CA LYS A 31 12.03 7.96 -8.70
C LYS A 31 12.69 7.51 -10.00
N GLU A 32 14.03 7.59 -10.07
CA GLU A 32 14.78 7.12 -11.26
C GLU A 32 14.50 5.63 -11.55
N LEU A 33 14.45 4.78 -10.52
CA LEU A 33 14.10 3.37 -10.66
C LEU A 33 12.67 3.19 -11.15
N LEU A 34 11.70 3.86 -10.51
CA LEU A 34 10.27 3.74 -10.81
C LEU A 34 9.91 4.29 -12.19
N MET A 35 10.64 5.30 -12.70
CA MET A 35 10.47 5.80 -14.08
C MET A 35 10.71 4.72 -15.13
N MET A 36 11.53 3.72 -14.84
CA MET A 36 11.82 2.60 -15.75
C MET A 36 10.77 1.49 -15.65
N GLU A 37 9.90 1.53 -14.64
CA GLU A 37 8.82 0.55 -14.47
C GLU A 37 7.56 0.99 -15.22
N SER A 38 6.85 0.02 -15.81
CA SER A 38 5.53 0.24 -16.42
C SER A 38 4.48 0.59 -15.36
N ASN A 39 3.35 1.19 -15.79
CA ASN A 39 2.16 1.33 -14.95
C ASN A 39 1.58 -0.03 -14.53
N VAL A 40 1.86 -1.07 -15.29
CA VAL A 40 1.51 -2.47 -14.99
C VAL A 40 2.80 -3.26 -14.96
N VAL A 41 3.23 -3.67 -13.79
CA VAL A 41 4.44 -4.49 -13.61
C VAL A 41 4.06 -5.97 -13.64
N HIS A 42 4.81 -6.78 -14.38
CA HIS A 42 4.62 -8.24 -14.42
C HIS A 42 5.66 -8.90 -13.51
N ILE A 43 5.20 -9.75 -12.61
CA ILE A 43 6.05 -10.50 -11.68
C ILE A 43 5.65 -11.98 -11.68
N SER A 44 6.49 -12.81 -11.10
CA SER A 44 6.25 -14.25 -10.96
C SER A 44 6.12 -14.66 -9.50
N ALA A 45 5.26 -15.64 -9.23
CA ALA A 45 5.23 -16.32 -7.95
C ALA A 45 6.51 -17.16 -7.73
N PRO A 46 6.90 -17.47 -6.48
CA PRO A 46 6.17 -17.15 -5.27
C PRO A 46 6.32 -15.67 -4.87
N VAL A 47 5.24 -15.09 -4.34
CA VAL A 47 5.21 -13.71 -3.84
C VAL A 47 4.25 -13.59 -2.66
N THR A 48 4.66 -12.86 -1.62
CA THR A 48 3.80 -12.49 -0.49
C THR A 48 3.16 -11.14 -0.76
N VAL A 49 1.83 -11.09 -0.78
CA VAL A 49 1.03 -9.89 -1.03
C VAL A 49 0.59 -9.29 0.30
N VAL A 50 0.81 -7.99 0.44
CA VAL A 50 0.53 -7.20 1.65
C VAL A 50 -0.44 -6.07 1.29
N GLY A 51 -1.49 -5.89 2.08
CA GLY A 51 -2.45 -4.79 1.95
C GLY A 51 -2.01 -3.52 2.69
N ASP A 52 -2.99 -2.72 3.13
CA ASP A 52 -2.78 -1.46 3.81
C ASP A 52 -1.93 -1.62 5.08
N ILE A 53 -1.03 -0.66 5.34
CA ILE A 53 -0.15 -0.65 6.52
C ILE A 53 -0.39 0.58 7.37
N HIS A 54 -0.67 1.73 6.75
CA HIS A 54 -1.03 2.98 7.42
C HIS A 54 -0.10 3.38 8.57
N GLY A 55 1.21 3.36 8.34
CA GLY A 55 2.17 3.80 9.36
C GLY A 55 2.21 2.96 10.64
N GLN A 56 1.63 1.76 10.64
CA GLN A 56 1.71 0.80 11.73
C GLN A 56 3.04 0.01 11.63
N PHE A 57 4.12 0.69 11.96
CA PHE A 57 5.49 0.23 11.68
C PHE A 57 5.83 -1.11 12.35
N TYR A 58 5.41 -1.33 13.59
CA TYR A 58 5.68 -2.60 14.26
C TYR A 58 4.93 -3.77 13.62
N ASP A 59 3.74 -3.51 13.07
CA ASP A 59 2.99 -4.50 12.32
C ASP A 59 3.66 -4.81 10.97
N LEU A 60 4.33 -3.83 10.34
CA LEU A 60 5.19 -4.10 9.18
C LEU A 60 6.37 -5.01 9.55
N LEU A 61 7.00 -4.81 10.70
CA LEU A 61 8.08 -5.72 11.16
C LEU A 61 7.54 -7.12 11.44
N GLU A 62 6.33 -7.22 11.99
CA GLU A 62 5.66 -8.52 12.21
C GLU A 62 5.35 -9.22 10.87
N ILE A 63 4.96 -8.46 9.82
CA ILE A 63 4.78 -9.01 8.46
C ILE A 63 6.07 -9.68 7.97
N PHE A 64 7.23 -9.05 8.15
CA PHE A 64 8.51 -9.67 7.77
C PHE A 64 8.83 -10.90 8.63
N ARG A 65 8.46 -10.89 9.91
CA ARG A 65 8.67 -12.04 10.81
C ARG A 65 7.86 -13.27 10.38
N ILE A 66 6.60 -13.09 9.95
CA ILE A 66 5.72 -14.20 9.56
C ILE A 66 5.86 -14.58 8.08
N GLY A 67 6.07 -13.61 7.19
CA GLY A 67 6.19 -13.81 5.75
C GLY A 67 7.62 -14.10 5.27
N GLY A 68 8.62 -13.88 6.14
CA GLY A 68 10.04 -14.05 5.84
C GLY A 68 10.76 -12.78 5.42
N ASP A 69 12.05 -12.74 5.66
CA ASP A 69 12.88 -11.55 5.42
C ASP A 69 13.15 -11.30 3.93
N VAL A 70 13.29 -10.03 3.56
CA VAL A 70 13.88 -9.59 2.29
C VAL A 70 15.42 -9.74 2.39
N PRO A 71 16.12 -10.32 1.39
CA PRO A 71 15.67 -10.64 0.03
C PRO A 71 15.18 -12.07 -0.20
N ASN A 72 15.04 -12.88 0.82
CA ASN A 72 14.70 -14.31 0.67
C ASN A 72 13.24 -14.50 0.23
N THR A 73 12.35 -13.57 0.64
CA THR A 73 10.95 -13.53 0.24
C THR A 73 10.70 -12.39 -0.75
N ASN A 74 9.90 -12.64 -1.78
CA ASN A 74 9.39 -11.62 -2.69
C ASN A 74 8.13 -10.99 -2.09
N TYR A 75 8.04 -9.67 -2.12
CA TYR A 75 6.89 -8.92 -1.60
C TYR A 75 6.23 -8.05 -2.66
N LEU A 76 4.90 -8.04 -2.63
CA LEU A 76 4.06 -7.09 -3.34
C LEU A 76 3.20 -6.34 -2.31
N PHE A 77 3.44 -5.04 -2.17
CA PHE A 77 2.66 -4.16 -1.31
C PHE A 77 1.63 -3.41 -2.15
N LEU A 78 0.37 -3.44 -1.74
CA LEU A 78 -0.75 -2.94 -2.55
C LEU A 78 -1.08 -1.46 -2.32
N GLY A 79 -0.30 -0.71 -1.54
CA GLY A 79 -0.51 0.71 -1.27
C GLY A 79 -0.94 1.02 0.16
N ASP A 80 -1.23 2.30 0.40
CA ASP A 80 -1.62 2.86 1.69
C ASP A 80 -0.60 2.57 2.81
N TYR A 81 0.62 3.06 2.58
CA TYR A 81 1.76 2.91 3.51
C TYR A 81 1.74 3.92 4.65
N VAL A 82 1.14 5.08 4.40
CA VAL A 82 1.18 6.26 5.25
C VAL A 82 -0.19 6.65 5.78
N ASP A 83 -0.23 7.66 6.65
CA ASP A 83 -1.41 8.17 7.34
C ASP A 83 -1.97 7.25 8.45
N ARG A 84 -2.81 7.79 9.31
CA ARG A 84 -3.55 7.09 10.38
C ARG A 84 -2.68 6.58 11.52
N GLY A 85 -1.61 5.86 11.21
CA GLY A 85 -0.67 5.31 12.20
C GLY A 85 0.37 6.33 12.67
N LEU A 86 1.18 5.93 13.66
CA LEU A 86 2.11 6.82 14.37
C LEU A 86 3.49 6.91 13.71
N PHE A 87 3.82 5.99 12.79
CA PHE A 87 5.17 5.81 12.26
C PHE A 87 5.18 5.71 10.73
N SER A 88 4.44 6.60 10.06
CA SER A 88 4.36 6.63 8.59
C SER A 88 5.72 6.92 7.96
N VAL A 89 6.53 7.81 8.57
CA VAL A 89 7.86 8.14 8.05
C VAL A 89 8.78 6.93 8.09
N GLU A 90 8.83 6.21 9.20
CA GLU A 90 9.65 5.00 9.35
C GLU A 90 9.20 3.93 8.37
N THR A 91 7.89 3.71 8.25
CA THR A 91 7.27 2.72 7.36
C THR A 91 7.65 2.98 5.90
N ILE A 92 7.38 4.18 5.40
CA ILE A 92 7.66 4.48 3.98
C ILE A 92 9.16 4.56 3.71
N SER A 93 9.97 5.03 4.67
CA SER A 93 11.43 5.05 4.52
C SER A 93 11.98 3.64 4.38
N LEU A 94 11.54 2.70 5.21
CA LEU A 94 11.97 1.31 5.15
C LEU A 94 11.56 0.65 3.84
N LEU A 95 10.29 0.77 3.43
CA LEU A 95 9.80 0.20 2.18
C LEU A 95 10.52 0.77 0.96
N THR A 96 10.80 2.08 0.95
CA THR A 96 11.54 2.74 -0.13
C THR A 96 12.99 2.26 -0.21
N CYS A 97 13.68 2.11 0.94
CA CYS A 97 15.03 1.54 0.98
C CYS A 97 15.05 0.08 0.49
N LEU A 98 14.09 -0.73 0.91
CA LEU A 98 13.97 -2.13 0.47
C LEU A 98 13.69 -2.22 -1.04
N LYS A 99 12.78 -1.37 -1.57
CA LYS A 99 12.52 -1.27 -3.02
C LYS A 99 13.77 -0.91 -3.81
N LEU A 100 14.50 0.10 -3.36
CA LEU A 100 15.71 0.56 -4.05
C LEU A 100 16.85 -0.46 -3.98
N ARG A 101 16.96 -1.16 -2.85
CA ARG A 101 18.01 -2.18 -2.63
C ARG A 101 17.72 -3.49 -3.36
N TYR A 102 16.44 -3.87 -3.42
CA TYR A 102 15.99 -5.15 -3.96
C TYR A 102 14.84 -4.96 -4.98
N PRO A 103 15.06 -4.25 -6.11
CA PRO A 103 13.98 -3.81 -7.00
C PRO A 103 13.17 -4.94 -7.64
N HIS A 104 13.78 -6.13 -7.77
CA HIS A 104 13.11 -7.33 -8.32
C HIS A 104 12.45 -8.21 -7.25
N ARG A 105 12.60 -7.85 -5.97
CA ARG A 105 12.06 -8.59 -4.82
C ARG A 105 10.94 -7.86 -4.10
N VAL A 106 10.94 -6.52 -4.18
CA VAL A 106 9.97 -5.66 -3.52
C VAL A 106 9.27 -4.80 -4.55
N HIS A 107 7.95 -4.91 -4.62
CA HIS A 107 7.10 -4.17 -5.53
C HIS A 107 6.11 -3.32 -4.72
N LEU A 108 5.98 -2.04 -5.09
CA LEU A 108 5.14 -1.06 -4.41
C LEU A 108 4.09 -0.51 -5.38
N VAL A 109 2.81 -0.75 -5.09
CA VAL A 109 1.67 -0.18 -5.81
C VAL A 109 1.26 1.13 -5.14
N ARG A 110 0.75 2.09 -5.90
CA ARG A 110 0.22 3.34 -5.37
C ARG A 110 -1.17 3.13 -4.78
N GLY A 111 -1.37 3.49 -3.51
CA GLY A 111 -2.67 3.63 -2.87
C GLY A 111 -3.21 5.05 -2.96
N ASN A 112 -4.44 5.27 -2.50
CA ASN A 112 -5.04 6.61 -2.49
C ASN A 112 -4.42 7.53 -1.43
N HIS A 113 -3.82 6.97 -0.38
CA HIS A 113 -3.06 7.73 0.61
C HIS A 113 -1.68 8.17 0.11
N GLU A 114 -1.16 7.61 -0.97
CA GLU A 114 0.07 8.10 -1.60
C GLU A 114 -0.23 9.31 -2.50
N SER A 115 -0.78 10.38 -1.88
CA SER A 115 -1.17 11.64 -2.52
C SER A 115 -0.98 12.84 -1.58
N ARG A 116 -0.85 14.03 -2.15
CA ARG A 116 -0.64 15.25 -1.36
C ARG A 116 -1.90 15.62 -0.57
N ALA A 117 -3.06 15.59 -1.22
CA ALA A 117 -4.34 15.99 -0.61
C ALA A 117 -4.69 15.10 0.59
N VAL A 118 -4.58 13.77 0.44
CA VAL A 118 -4.93 12.81 1.50
C VAL A 118 -3.93 12.89 2.65
N THR A 119 -2.63 12.95 2.38
CA THR A 119 -1.60 13.01 3.43
C THR A 119 -1.62 14.30 4.24
N GLN A 120 -2.14 15.41 3.71
CA GLN A 120 -2.35 16.64 4.47
C GLN A 120 -3.49 16.52 5.48
N THR A 121 -4.44 15.62 5.23
CA THR A 121 -5.63 15.44 6.07
C THR A 121 -5.44 14.36 7.13
N TYR A 122 -4.75 13.26 6.81
CA TYR A 122 -4.80 12.04 7.62
C TYR A 122 -3.51 11.73 8.41
N GLY A 123 -2.54 12.67 8.46
CA GLY A 123 -1.50 12.64 9.48
C GLY A 123 -0.07 12.64 8.97
N PHE A 124 0.24 12.12 7.80
CA PHE A 124 1.62 11.99 7.31
C PHE A 124 2.32 13.36 7.15
N TYR A 125 1.62 14.39 6.65
CA TYR A 125 2.16 15.75 6.57
C TYR A 125 2.57 16.29 7.95
N ALA A 126 1.68 16.16 8.93
CA ALA A 126 1.94 16.62 10.30
C ALA A 126 3.10 15.83 10.93
N GLU A 127 3.18 14.52 10.70
CA GLU A 127 4.26 13.67 11.18
C GLU A 127 5.62 14.10 10.59
N CYS A 128 5.68 14.32 9.26
CA CYS A 128 6.89 14.80 8.59
C CYS A 128 7.35 16.15 9.14
N THR A 129 6.42 17.10 9.32
CA THR A 129 6.75 18.45 9.84
C THR A 129 7.28 18.36 11.27
N ARG A 130 6.71 17.52 12.10
CA ARG A 130 7.16 17.33 13.49
C ARG A 130 8.54 16.68 13.56
N LYS A 131 8.77 15.61 12.78
CA LYS A 131 10.04 14.85 12.78
C LYS A 131 11.19 15.59 12.07
N TYR A 132 10.85 16.44 11.10
CA TYR A 132 11.80 17.15 10.23
C TYR A 132 11.41 18.62 10.03
N PRO A 133 11.44 19.45 11.09
CA PRO A 133 10.94 20.84 11.04
C PRO A 133 11.73 21.71 10.04
N ASP A 134 12.98 21.38 9.79
CA ASP A 134 13.89 22.15 8.91
C ASP A 134 14.10 21.49 7.54
N SER A 135 13.21 20.56 7.14
CA SER A 135 13.38 19.79 5.91
C SER A 135 12.06 19.48 5.22
N ASN A 136 12.09 19.46 3.89
CA ASN A 136 10.91 19.17 3.05
C ASN A 136 10.68 17.66 2.85
N VAL A 137 10.82 16.86 3.91
CA VAL A 137 10.72 15.38 3.81
C VAL A 137 9.37 14.94 3.26
N TRP A 138 8.27 15.56 3.67
CA TRP A 138 6.94 15.27 3.11
C TRP A 138 6.90 15.45 1.58
N GLN A 139 7.49 16.55 1.07
CA GLN A 139 7.52 16.80 -0.36
C GLN A 139 8.38 15.77 -1.10
N TYR A 140 9.52 15.34 -0.54
CA TYR A 140 10.36 14.31 -1.17
C TYR A 140 9.59 13.00 -1.36
N PHE A 141 8.84 12.57 -0.34
CA PHE A 141 8.01 11.38 -0.45
C PHE A 141 6.83 11.57 -1.40
N THR A 142 6.09 12.68 -1.31
CA THR A 142 4.92 12.91 -2.18
C THR A 142 5.32 13.06 -3.65
N ASP A 143 6.47 13.65 -3.94
CA ASP A 143 7.03 13.68 -5.30
C ASP A 143 7.43 12.28 -5.79
N MET A 144 7.91 11.41 -4.90
CA MET A 144 8.18 10.01 -5.23
C MET A 144 6.89 9.20 -5.43
N PHE A 145 5.84 9.47 -4.66
CA PHE A 145 4.54 8.78 -4.79
C PHE A 145 3.95 8.88 -6.19
N ASP A 146 4.17 10.00 -6.89
CA ASP A 146 3.73 10.17 -8.27
C ASP A 146 4.32 9.12 -9.24
N PHE A 147 5.43 8.49 -8.86
CA PHE A 147 6.12 7.50 -9.70
C PHE A 147 5.75 6.05 -9.36
N LEU A 148 5.04 5.80 -8.26
CA LEU A 148 4.61 4.46 -7.89
C LEU A 148 3.75 3.81 -8.99
N THR A 149 3.92 2.52 -9.21
CA THR A 149 3.14 1.76 -10.19
C THR A 149 1.66 1.69 -9.82
N LEU A 150 0.77 1.57 -10.80
CA LEU A 150 -0.68 1.55 -10.58
C LEU A 150 -1.23 0.13 -10.37
N SER A 151 -0.58 -0.87 -10.94
CA SER A 151 -1.03 -2.26 -10.82
C SER A 151 0.11 -3.24 -11.09
N VAL A 152 -0.10 -4.49 -10.69
CA VAL A 152 0.82 -5.60 -10.91
C VAL A 152 0.05 -6.81 -11.44
N VAL A 153 0.66 -7.58 -12.32
CA VAL A 153 0.14 -8.87 -12.77
C VAL A 153 1.08 -9.98 -12.32
N VAL A 154 0.57 -10.95 -11.57
CA VAL A 154 1.32 -12.13 -11.13
C VAL A 154 1.06 -13.28 -12.09
N ASP A 155 2.11 -13.90 -12.62
CA ASP A 155 2.11 -15.08 -13.51
C ASP A 155 1.17 -14.95 -14.74
N ASN A 156 0.87 -13.73 -15.21
CA ASN A 156 -0.11 -13.43 -16.26
C ASN A 156 -1.53 -13.97 -15.93
N ASP A 157 -1.86 -14.14 -14.66
CA ASP A 157 -3.10 -14.78 -14.21
C ASP A 157 -3.84 -13.98 -13.15
N ILE A 158 -3.13 -13.29 -12.25
CA ILE A 158 -3.71 -12.55 -11.13
C ILE A 158 -3.45 -11.05 -11.34
N PHE A 159 -4.53 -10.25 -11.40
CA PHE A 159 -4.46 -8.79 -11.44
C PHE A 159 -4.46 -8.20 -10.05
N CYS A 160 -3.46 -7.37 -9.72
CA CYS A 160 -3.30 -6.73 -8.43
C CYS A 160 -3.40 -5.21 -8.55
N VAL A 161 -4.22 -4.59 -7.73
CA VAL A 161 -4.48 -3.14 -7.72
C VAL A 161 -4.81 -2.71 -6.29
N HIS A 162 -4.64 -1.43 -5.94
CA HIS A 162 -4.96 -0.98 -4.59
C HIS A 162 -6.47 -0.96 -4.32
N GLY A 163 -7.23 -0.13 -5.04
CA GLY A 163 -8.67 0.03 -4.88
C GLY A 163 -9.47 -0.98 -5.67
N GLY A 164 -9.62 -0.78 -6.96
CA GLY A 164 -10.45 -1.67 -7.77
C GLY A 164 -10.53 -1.31 -9.24
N LEU A 165 -11.69 -1.58 -9.84
CA LEU A 165 -11.93 -1.43 -11.27
C LEU A 165 -12.52 -0.06 -11.62
N SER A 166 -12.38 0.30 -12.89
CA SER A 166 -12.88 1.55 -13.47
C SER A 166 -13.84 1.25 -14.62
N PRO A 167 -14.95 2.00 -14.76
CA PRO A 167 -15.82 1.88 -15.92
C PRO A 167 -15.16 2.28 -17.24
N SER A 168 -14.04 3.00 -17.18
CA SER A 168 -13.25 3.41 -18.36
C SER A 168 -12.12 2.43 -18.72
N ILE A 169 -11.87 1.41 -17.90
CA ILE A 169 -10.79 0.42 -18.09
C ILE A 169 -11.40 -0.97 -18.28
N HIS A 170 -11.39 -1.47 -19.50
CA HIS A 170 -11.81 -2.83 -19.85
C HIS A 170 -10.62 -3.78 -20.01
N TYR A 171 -9.48 -3.24 -20.48
CA TYR A 171 -8.26 -3.99 -20.72
C TYR A 171 -7.11 -3.45 -19.89
N ILE A 172 -6.31 -4.33 -19.32
CA ILE A 172 -5.11 -3.99 -18.54
C ILE A 172 -4.15 -3.11 -19.36
N ASP A 173 -4.09 -3.30 -20.67
CA ASP A 173 -3.25 -2.47 -21.56
C ASP A 173 -3.65 -0.99 -21.56
N GLN A 174 -4.90 -0.65 -21.24
CA GLN A 174 -5.33 0.74 -21.10
C GLN A 174 -4.69 1.41 -19.87
N ILE A 175 -4.34 0.64 -18.82
CA ILE A 175 -3.62 1.17 -17.66
C ILE A 175 -2.19 1.58 -18.04
N LYS A 176 -1.56 0.85 -18.96
CA LYS A 176 -0.16 1.09 -19.39
C LYS A 176 0.06 2.48 -20.01
N ILE A 177 -1.01 3.07 -20.59
CA ILE A 177 -0.93 4.37 -21.28
C ILE A 177 -1.38 5.56 -20.43
N LEU A 178 -1.77 5.31 -19.16
CA LEU A 178 -2.13 6.40 -18.23
C LEU A 178 -0.88 7.23 -17.89
N ASP A 179 -1.05 8.54 -17.80
CA ASP A 179 -0.04 9.44 -17.25
C ASP A 179 -0.09 9.38 -15.72
N ARG A 180 0.78 8.53 -15.13
CA ARG A 180 0.83 8.37 -13.67
C ARG A 180 1.75 9.35 -12.96
N PHE A 181 2.67 10.02 -13.67
CA PHE A 181 3.69 10.89 -13.08
C PHE A 181 3.11 12.24 -12.61
N ARG A 182 2.06 12.16 -11.81
CA ARG A 182 1.30 13.32 -11.32
C ARG A 182 0.52 12.97 -10.07
N GLU A 183 -0.04 14.00 -9.44
CA GLU A 183 -1.03 13.83 -8.37
C GLU A 183 -2.24 13.02 -8.87
N ILE A 184 -2.84 12.22 -7.98
CA ILE A 184 -4.08 11.48 -8.28
C ILE A 184 -5.19 12.49 -8.60
N PRO A 185 -5.80 12.43 -9.79
CA PRO A 185 -6.92 13.32 -10.14
C PRO A 185 -8.15 13.05 -9.25
N HIS A 186 -9.08 14.01 -9.20
CA HIS A 186 -10.34 13.80 -8.49
C HIS A 186 -11.26 12.76 -9.13
N GLU A 187 -11.12 12.51 -10.42
CA GLU A 187 -11.92 11.56 -11.20
C GLU A 187 -11.10 10.94 -12.33
N GLY A 188 -11.61 9.88 -12.94
CA GLY A 188 -11.03 9.18 -14.06
C GLY A 188 -10.28 7.91 -13.65
N ALA A 189 -9.76 7.19 -14.65
CA ALA A 189 -9.21 5.84 -14.49
C ALA A 189 -8.19 5.70 -13.35
N MET A 190 -7.27 6.65 -13.21
CA MET A 190 -6.25 6.61 -12.16
C MET A 190 -6.88 6.75 -10.76
N ALA A 191 -7.86 7.65 -10.59
CA ALA A 191 -8.61 7.78 -9.35
C ALA A 191 -9.40 6.50 -9.05
N ASP A 192 -10.06 5.94 -10.06
CA ASP A 192 -10.87 4.74 -9.90
C ASP A 192 -10.01 3.54 -9.43
N LEU A 193 -8.82 3.36 -10.02
CA LEU A 193 -7.92 2.26 -9.65
C LEU A 193 -7.49 2.29 -8.18
N VAL A 194 -7.46 3.46 -7.54
CA VAL A 194 -7.04 3.60 -6.14
C VAL A 194 -8.20 3.83 -5.15
N TRP A 195 -9.43 4.12 -5.64
CA TRP A 195 -10.57 4.44 -4.78
C TRP A 195 -11.75 3.49 -4.89
N SER A 196 -11.88 2.71 -5.97
CA SER A 196 -13.04 1.85 -6.20
C SER A 196 -13.07 0.65 -5.27
N ASP A 197 -14.30 0.24 -4.89
CA ASP A 197 -14.56 -0.89 -3.99
C ASP A 197 -15.49 -1.93 -4.62
N PRO A 198 -15.25 -3.24 -4.41
CA PRO A 198 -16.24 -4.26 -4.68
C PRO A 198 -17.43 -4.11 -3.73
N ASP A 199 -18.64 -4.31 -4.25
CA ASP A 199 -19.87 -4.30 -3.49
C ASP A 199 -20.71 -5.54 -3.87
N PRO A 200 -20.84 -6.54 -2.97
CA PRO A 200 -21.55 -7.78 -3.26
C PRO A 200 -23.05 -7.59 -3.52
N ASP A 201 -23.64 -6.47 -3.08
CA ASP A 201 -25.03 -6.14 -3.30
C ASP A 201 -25.30 -5.48 -4.68
N LYS A 202 -24.24 -5.27 -5.48
CA LYS A 202 -24.32 -4.71 -6.83
C LYS A 202 -23.96 -5.75 -7.88
N GLU A 203 -24.47 -5.53 -9.09
CA GLU A 203 -24.03 -6.28 -10.28
C GLU A 203 -23.10 -5.44 -11.16
N GLU A 204 -23.42 -4.17 -11.35
CA GLU A 204 -22.74 -3.22 -12.23
C GLU A 204 -21.97 -2.15 -11.43
N PHE A 205 -21.40 -1.16 -12.13
CA PHE A 205 -20.81 0.01 -11.50
C PHE A 205 -21.88 0.95 -10.91
N ALA A 206 -21.57 1.50 -9.74
CA ALA A 206 -22.34 2.59 -9.12
C ALA A 206 -21.37 3.65 -8.54
N ILE A 207 -21.87 4.86 -8.30
CA ILE A 207 -21.08 5.93 -7.69
C ILE A 207 -20.68 5.49 -6.26
N SER A 208 -19.39 5.65 -5.94
CA SER A 208 -18.89 5.33 -4.61
C SER A 208 -19.38 6.34 -3.56
N PRO A 209 -19.82 5.88 -2.39
CA PRO A 209 -20.15 6.76 -1.26
C PRO A 209 -18.91 7.48 -0.67
N ARG A 210 -17.69 7.07 -1.06
CA ARG A 210 -16.45 7.76 -0.65
C ARG A 210 -16.26 9.12 -1.31
N GLY A 211 -17.03 9.45 -2.37
CA GLY A 211 -16.87 10.68 -3.14
C GLY A 211 -15.78 10.61 -4.22
N ALA A 212 -15.12 9.47 -4.39
CA ALA A 212 -14.17 9.17 -5.44
C ALA A 212 -14.27 7.69 -5.83
N GLY A 213 -13.97 7.35 -7.09
CA GLY A 213 -14.08 6.00 -7.61
C GLY A 213 -15.53 5.50 -7.73
N TYR A 214 -15.67 4.20 -7.85
CA TYR A 214 -16.96 3.50 -8.03
C TYR A 214 -17.06 2.32 -7.08
N THR A 215 -18.29 1.89 -6.78
CA THR A 215 -18.55 0.52 -6.34
C THR A 215 -18.83 -0.35 -7.55
N PHE A 216 -18.47 -1.62 -7.50
CA PHE A 216 -18.65 -2.55 -8.62
C PHE A 216 -19.00 -3.96 -8.17
N GLY A 217 -19.84 -4.63 -8.94
CA GLY A 217 -20.38 -5.92 -8.61
C GLY A 217 -19.78 -7.11 -9.37
N ALA A 218 -20.40 -8.28 -9.18
CA ALA A 218 -19.92 -9.54 -9.70
C ALA A 218 -19.81 -9.59 -11.23
N SER A 219 -20.76 -8.97 -11.95
CA SER A 219 -20.76 -8.98 -13.43
C SER A 219 -19.57 -8.22 -14.00
N VAL A 220 -19.22 -7.10 -13.36
CA VAL A 220 -18.04 -6.28 -13.71
C VAL A 220 -16.75 -7.07 -13.53
N VAL A 221 -16.60 -7.76 -12.38
CA VAL A 221 -15.42 -8.59 -12.09
C VAL A 221 -15.27 -9.71 -13.11
N ARG A 222 -16.36 -10.48 -13.38
CA ARG A 222 -16.34 -11.56 -14.37
C ARG A 222 -15.98 -11.06 -15.76
N HIS A 223 -16.57 -9.93 -16.18
CA HIS A 223 -16.30 -9.34 -17.48
C HIS A 223 -14.83 -8.91 -17.62
N PHE A 224 -14.29 -8.20 -16.62
CA PHE A 224 -12.88 -7.76 -16.62
C PHE A 224 -11.92 -8.94 -16.69
N LEU A 225 -12.13 -9.97 -15.86
CA LEU A 225 -11.30 -11.18 -15.85
C LEU A 225 -11.35 -11.91 -17.20
N GLN A 226 -12.54 -12.06 -17.77
CA GLN A 226 -12.71 -12.68 -19.09
C GLN A 226 -12.01 -11.91 -20.20
N CYS A 227 -12.17 -10.59 -20.26
CA CYS A 227 -11.53 -9.73 -21.27
C CYS A 227 -10.01 -9.81 -21.23
N ASN A 228 -9.44 -9.93 -20.04
CA ASN A 228 -8.00 -9.94 -19.81
C ASN A 228 -7.39 -11.34 -19.67
N ARG A 229 -8.21 -12.40 -19.72
CA ARG A 229 -7.78 -13.79 -19.52
C ARG A 229 -7.08 -13.98 -18.18
N MET A 230 -7.63 -13.38 -17.13
CA MET A 230 -7.16 -13.48 -15.75
C MET A 230 -8.11 -14.37 -14.95
N SER A 231 -7.60 -14.99 -13.89
CA SER A 231 -8.40 -15.85 -12.99
C SER A 231 -8.87 -15.12 -11.74
N HIS A 232 -8.14 -14.09 -11.30
CA HIS A 232 -8.37 -13.49 -9.99
C HIS A 232 -7.95 -12.02 -9.91
N ILE A 233 -8.61 -11.26 -9.02
CA ILE A 233 -8.22 -9.89 -8.65
C ILE A 233 -7.79 -9.88 -7.18
N LEU A 234 -6.59 -9.35 -6.90
CA LEU A 234 -6.13 -9.02 -5.54
C LEU A 234 -6.18 -7.51 -5.34
N ARG A 235 -6.76 -7.08 -4.24
CA ARG A 235 -6.83 -5.66 -3.88
C ARG A 235 -6.75 -5.47 -2.36
N ALA A 236 -6.73 -4.23 -1.91
CA ALA A 236 -6.61 -3.80 -0.52
C ALA A 236 -7.71 -2.79 -0.15
N HIS A 237 -7.44 -1.66 0.48
CA HIS A 237 -8.28 -0.45 0.60
C HIS A 237 -9.54 -0.58 1.49
N GLN A 238 -10.11 -1.74 1.71
CA GLN A 238 -11.24 -1.94 2.63
C GLN A 238 -10.82 -2.72 3.86
N LEU A 239 -11.15 -2.17 5.03
CA LEU A 239 -10.98 -2.85 6.31
C LEU A 239 -11.76 -4.18 6.31
N CYS A 240 -11.08 -5.25 6.63
CA CYS A 240 -11.65 -6.58 6.84
C CYS A 240 -11.44 -7.01 8.28
N MET A 241 -12.51 -7.37 8.99
CA MET A 241 -12.41 -7.76 10.41
C MET A 241 -11.56 -9.01 10.62
N GLU A 242 -11.61 -9.95 9.68
CA GLU A 242 -10.80 -11.19 9.68
C GLU A 242 -9.42 -11.04 9.01
N GLY A 243 -9.05 -9.81 8.58
CA GLY A 243 -7.82 -9.52 7.85
C GLY A 243 -7.90 -9.76 6.34
N TYR A 244 -8.93 -10.39 5.84
CA TYR A 244 -9.18 -10.61 4.41
C TYR A 244 -10.65 -10.83 4.12
N ASN A 245 -11.02 -10.70 2.84
CA ASN A 245 -12.36 -11.02 2.35
C ASN A 245 -12.27 -11.61 0.93
N VAL A 246 -12.99 -12.70 0.67
CA VAL A 246 -13.05 -13.37 -0.64
C VAL A 246 -14.46 -13.25 -1.19
N LEU A 247 -14.61 -12.69 -2.38
CA LEU A 247 -15.88 -12.39 -3.01
C LEU A 247 -16.03 -13.06 -4.37
N TYR A 248 -17.29 -13.16 -4.83
CA TYR A 248 -17.69 -13.56 -6.17
C TYR A 248 -17.20 -14.95 -6.58
N ASP A 249 -17.42 -15.96 -5.73
CA ASP A 249 -16.97 -17.33 -5.97
C ASP A 249 -15.46 -17.41 -6.22
N ASP A 250 -14.69 -16.76 -5.36
CA ASP A 250 -13.22 -16.73 -5.41
C ASP A 250 -12.61 -15.97 -6.62
N LEU A 251 -13.32 -15.00 -7.19
CA LEU A 251 -12.80 -14.17 -8.28
C LEU A 251 -12.08 -12.91 -7.80
N LEU A 252 -12.31 -12.46 -6.57
CA LEU A 252 -11.69 -11.28 -5.99
C LEU A 252 -11.39 -11.49 -4.51
N SER A 253 -10.20 -11.08 -4.08
CA SER A 253 -9.83 -11.05 -2.66
C SER A 253 -9.34 -9.68 -2.24
N THR A 254 -9.80 -9.23 -1.07
CA THR A 254 -9.26 -8.09 -0.34
C THR A 254 -8.26 -8.60 0.70
N VAL A 255 -7.06 -8.02 0.73
CA VAL A 255 -6.02 -8.26 1.72
C VAL A 255 -5.90 -7.02 2.59
N TRP A 256 -6.02 -7.18 3.90
CA TRP A 256 -5.89 -6.10 4.87
C TRP A 256 -4.76 -6.41 5.86
N SER A 257 -3.74 -5.57 5.93
CA SER A 257 -2.50 -5.89 6.67
C SER A 257 -2.21 -4.96 7.86
N ALA A 258 -3.17 -4.09 8.26
CA ALA A 258 -3.09 -3.25 9.45
C ALA A 258 -3.99 -3.82 10.58
N PRO A 259 -3.46 -4.63 11.51
CA PRO A 259 -4.24 -5.21 12.59
C PRO A 259 -4.63 -4.14 13.60
N ASN A 260 -5.74 -4.35 14.32
CA ASN A 260 -6.27 -3.35 15.26
C ASN A 260 -6.20 -1.94 14.70
N TYR A 261 -6.74 -1.74 13.49
CA TYR A 261 -6.59 -0.52 12.68
C TYR A 261 -6.84 0.75 13.48
N CYS A 262 -6.00 1.74 13.29
CA CYS A 262 -5.98 2.98 14.09
C CYS A 262 -5.86 2.70 15.59
N TYR A 263 -5.30 1.54 15.98
CA TYR A 263 -5.13 1.08 17.37
C TYR A 263 -6.44 0.92 18.15
N ARG A 264 -7.58 0.75 17.46
CA ARG A 264 -8.91 0.72 18.07
C ARG A 264 -9.95 -0.19 17.41
N CYS A 265 -9.76 -0.60 16.16
CA CYS A 265 -10.80 -1.32 15.41
C CYS A 265 -10.93 -2.80 15.82
N GLY A 266 -9.92 -3.38 16.47
CA GLY A 266 -9.94 -4.75 16.97
C GLY A 266 -9.96 -5.83 15.88
N ASN A 267 -9.68 -5.48 14.62
CA ASN A 267 -9.61 -6.40 13.49
C ASN A 267 -8.31 -7.20 13.50
N LEU A 268 -8.35 -8.38 12.91
CA LEU A 268 -7.16 -9.10 12.48
C LEU A 268 -6.58 -8.48 11.21
N ALA A 269 -5.36 -8.85 10.88
CA ALA A 269 -4.73 -8.58 9.60
C ALA A 269 -4.34 -9.87 8.90
N SER A 270 -4.00 -9.79 7.61
CA SER A 270 -3.45 -10.90 6.87
C SER A 270 -2.37 -10.47 5.89
N ILE A 271 -1.54 -11.42 5.50
CA ILE A 271 -0.76 -11.42 4.27
C ILE A 271 -1.22 -12.60 3.42
N LEU A 272 -1.09 -12.49 2.10
CA LEU A 272 -1.46 -13.56 1.16
C LEU A 272 -0.22 -14.11 0.47
N GLU A 273 0.09 -15.37 0.69
CA GLU A 273 1.13 -16.08 -0.06
C GLU A 273 0.56 -16.63 -1.36
N VAL A 274 1.12 -16.19 -2.49
CA VAL A 274 0.84 -16.74 -3.81
C VAL A 274 1.97 -17.67 -4.20
N GLY A 275 1.66 -18.96 -4.26
CA GLY A 275 2.61 -20.00 -4.62
C GLY A 275 2.77 -20.20 -6.14
N PRO A 276 3.82 -20.93 -6.60
CA PRO A 276 4.17 -21.06 -8.02
C PRO A 276 3.10 -21.77 -8.87
N ASN A 277 2.13 -22.42 -8.26
CA ASN A 277 1.00 -23.08 -8.96
C ASN A 277 -0.31 -22.28 -8.88
N GLY A 278 -0.24 -20.98 -8.58
CA GLY A 278 -1.41 -20.14 -8.35
C GLY A 278 -2.15 -20.44 -7.04
N SER A 279 -1.57 -21.26 -6.16
CA SER A 279 -2.12 -21.48 -4.81
C SER A 279 -2.09 -20.18 -4.02
N ARG A 280 -3.13 -19.94 -3.24
CA ARG A 280 -3.28 -18.74 -2.42
C ARG A 280 -3.55 -19.15 -0.98
N HIS A 281 -2.74 -18.66 -0.05
CA HIS A 281 -2.87 -18.96 1.38
C HIS A 281 -2.79 -17.68 2.20
N PHE A 282 -3.85 -17.38 2.96
CA PHE A 282 -3.88 -16.25 3.88
C PHE A 282 -3.26 -16.66 5.22
N ASN A 283 -2.27 -15.90 5.66
CA ASN A 283 -1.72 -15.96 7.00
C ASN A 283 -2.27 -14.79 7.80
N THR A 284 -3.15 -15.05 8.75
CA THR A 284 -3.72 -14.02 9.63
C THR A 284 -2.85 -13.77 10.84
N PHE A 285 -2.84 -12.53 11.33
CA PHE A 285 -2.07 -12.14 12.51
C PHE A 285 -2.74 -11.01 13.29
N GLU A 286 -2.38 -10.89 14.56
CA GLU A 286 -2.79 -9.84 15.48
C GLU A 286 -1.77 -8.70 15.51
N ALA A 287 -2.15 -7.58 16.16
CA ALA A 287 -1.24 -6.44 16.34
C ALA A 287 0.03 -6.85 17.10
N ALA A 288 1.16 -6.32 16.66
CA ALA A 288 2.43 -6.50 17.33
C ALA A 288 2.38 -5.97 18.78
N LEU A 289 2.98 -6.71 19.71
CA LEU A 289 2.96 -6.34 21.15
C LEU A 289 3.64 -5.00 21.42
N GLU A 290 4.58 -4.60 20.61
CA GLU A 290 5.28 -3.32 20.68
C GLU A 290 4.32 -2.11 20.56
N ASN A 291 3.18 -2.28 19.87
CA ASN A 291 2.15 -1.25 19.79
C ASN A 291 1.53 -0.91 21.16
N GLU A 292 1.56 -1.83 22.14
CA GLU A 292 1.08 -1.56 23.50
C GLU A 292 2.01 -0.59 24.24
N HIS A 293 3.30 -0.62 23.95
CA HIS A 293 4.31 0.20 24.62
C HIS A 293 4.48 1.58 23.98
N ASP A 294 4.37 1.68 22.67
CA ASP A 294 4.58 2.91 21.91
C ASP A 294 3.28 3.44 21.23
N GLY A 295 2.14 2.90 21.62
CA GLY A 295 0.82 3.23 21.07
C GLY A 295 0.26 4.60 21.53
N PRO A 296 -0.92 5.01 21.02
CA PRO A 296 -1.52 6.33 21.27
C PRO A 296 -1.70 6.69 22.74
N LEU A 297 -1.91 5.71 23.63
CA LEU A 297 -2.08 5.94 25.07
C LEU A 297 -0.80 6.46 25.74
N GLN A 298 0.38 6.09 25.25
CA GLN A 298 1.66 6.62 25.76
C GLN A 298 2.07 7.91 25.04
N ALA A 299 1.76 8.05 23.76
CA ALA A 299 1.97 9.31 23.05
C ALA A 299 1.15 10.46 23.65
N ALA A 300 -0.06 10.19 24.17
CA ALA A 300 -0.89 11.16 24.87
C ALA A 300 -0.32 11.60 26.24
N HIS A 301 0.49 10.77 26.89
CA HIS A 301 1.14 11.12 28.16
C HIS A 301 2.41 11.97 27.97
N THR A 302 3.00 11.96 26.78
CA THR A 302 4.21 12.76 26.46
C THR A 302 3.91 14.09 25.79
N HIS A 303 2.71 14.29 25.23
CA HIS A 303 2.28 15.54 24.60
C HIS A 303 0.84 15.87 24.96
N SER A 304 0.62 16.98 25.63
CA SER A 304 -0.70 17.48 26.07
C SER A 304 -1.55 18.12 24.96
N GLU A 305 -1.46 17.61 23.73
CA GLU A 305 -2.34 18.02 22.65
C GLU A 305 -2.92 16.78 21.99
N THR A 306 -4.14 16.46 22.38
CA THR A 306 -5.02 15.50 21.71
C THR A 306 -5.30 15.99 20.32
N VAL A 307 -4.65 15.40 19.34
CA VAL A 307 -5.01 15.60 17.94
C VAL A 307 -6.26 14.76 17.66
N GLU A 308 -7.43 15.42 17.66
CA GLU A 308 -8.69 14.82 17.19
C GLU A 308 -8.66 14.62 15.66
N TYR A 309 -7.93 13.61 15.19
CA TYR A 309 -7.88 13.26 13.75
C TYR A 309 -8.60 11.94 13.45
N PHE A 310 -9.65 11.58 14.23
CA PHE A 310 -10.31 10.29 14.08
C PHE A 310 -11.84 10.44 13.98
N LEU A 311 -12.30 10.96 12.86
CA LEU A 311 -13.68 10.74 12.39
C LEU A 311 -13.68 10.47 10.90
#